data_89ad946745f290da236b17c8ad8bc08f
#
_entry.id   89ad946745f290da236b17c8ad8bc08f
#
_cell.length_a   1.000
_cell.length_b   1.000
_cell.length_c   1.000
_cell.angle_alpha   90.00
_cell.angle_beta   90.00
_cell.angle_gamma   90.00
#
_symmetry.space_group_name_H-M   'P 1'
#
loop_
_entity.id
_entity.type
_entity.pdbx_description
1 polymer ?
#
loop_
_entity_poly.entity_id
_entity_poly.type
_entity_poly.pdbx_seq_one_letter_code
_entity_poly.pdbx_strand_id
1 'polypeptide(L)'
;MIDLKFLRENPEIVKQNIRNKFQDAKLPLVDEVIELDETYRRSKQEADSLRAGRNKLSKQIGALMGQGKREEAEAVKKQVADNAKRLAELEKLEEEYLEKIKLIMMKIPNIIDPSVPIGRDDSENVEVQRYGEPVVPEFEIPYHTEIMEKFDGIDLDSARKVAGNGFYYLMGDIARLHSAIISYARDFMINRGFTYCIPPFMIRSEVVTGVMSFAEMEAMMYKIEGEDLFLIGTSEHSMIGKFIDTIIPEENLPQTLTSYSPCFRKEKGAHGIEERGVYRIHQFEKQEMIVVCKPEDSPMWFDKLWQNTVDLFRTLDIPVRTLECCSGDLADLKVKSIDVEAWSPRQKKYFEVGSCSNLGDAQARRLKIRVNAKDGKYFTHTLNNTVVAPPRMLIAFLENNLNEDGSVNIPVALQPYMGGTTKIFVK
;
A
#
# COMPACT_ATOMS: atom_id res chain seq x y z
N MET A 1 -6.97 7.64 3.77
CA MET A 1 -8.05 8.34 4.53
C MET A 1 -8.54 9.49 3.68
N ILE A 2 -9.84 9.58 3.44
CA ILE A 2 -10.43 10.71 2.70
C ILE A 2 -10.34 12.02 3.51
N ASP A 3 -10.59 13.14 2.84
CA ASP A 3 -10.64 14.45 3.50
C ASP A 3 -11.90 14.59 4.37
N LEU A 4 -11.75 15.01 5.63
CA LEU A 4 -12.88 15.19 6.56
C LEU A 4 -13.83 16.29 6.08
N LYS A 5 -13.29 17.38 5.49
CA LYS A 5 -14.11 18.46 4.93
C LYS A 5 -14.93 17.95 3.75
N PHE A 6 -14.30 17.18 2.86
CA PHE A 6 -14.99 16.55 1.74
C PHE A 6 -16.13 15.64 2.20
N LEU A 7 -15.89 14.76 3.19
CA LEU A 7 -16.91 13.89 3.76
C LEU A 7 -18.10 14.70 4.31
N ARG A 8 -17.83 15.76 5.07
CA ARG A 8 -18.85 16.62 5.65
C ARG A 8 -19.69 17.35 4.61
N GLU A 9 -19.05 17.84 3.54
CA GLU A 9 -19.71 18.59 2.48
C GLU A 9 -20.42 17.68 1.46
N ASN A 10 -19.98 16.41 1.35
CA ASN A 10 -20.46 15.46 0.35
C ASN A 10 -20.77 14.07 0.95
N PRO A 11 -21.57 13.96 2.02
CA PRO A 11 -21.80 12.68 2.70
C PRO A 11 -22.45 11.63 1.79
N GLU A 12 -23.35 12.03 0.89
CA GLU A 12 -24.01 11.09 -0.01
C GLU A 12 -23.07 10.54 -1.08
N ILE A 13 -22.07 11.31 -1.53
CA ILE A 13 -21.03 10.81 -2.43
C ILE A 13 -20.22 9.72 -1.72
N VAL A 14 -19.83 9.95 -0.45
CA VAL A 14 -19.10 8.98 0.35
C VAL A 14 -19.93 7.71 0.58
N LYS A 15 -21.22 7.86 0.95
CA LYS A 15 -22.13 6.72 1.11
C LYS A 15 -22.32 5.94 -0.19
N GLN A 16 -22.46 6.63 -1.31
CA GLN A 16 -22.57 5.96 -2.61
C GLN A 16 -21.30 5.19 -2.97
N ASN A 17 -20.13 5.76 -2.68
CA ASN A 17 -18.85 5.08 -2.87
C ASN A 17 -18.75 3.79 -2.01
N ILE A 18 -19.21 3.84 -0.75
CA ILE A 18 -19.28 2.66 0.13
C ILE A 18 -20.18 1.58 -0.48
N ARG A 19 -21.35 1.97 -1.03
CA ARG A 19 -22.26 1.02 -1.73
C ARG A 19 -21.61 0.44 -2.97
N ASN A 20 -20.95 1.27 -3.77
CA ASN A 20 -20.23 0.84 -4.96
C ASN A 20 -19.13 -0.20 -4.64
N LYS A 21 -18.55 -0.12 -3.44
CA LYS A 21 -17.56 -1.09 -2.94
C LYS A 21 -18.20 -2.28 -2.20
N PHE A 22 -19.53 -2.41 -2.18
CA PHE A 22 -20.27 -3.47 -1.48
C PHE A 22 -19.94 -3.57 0.02
N GLN A 23 -19.71 -2.44 0.66
CA GLN A 23 -19.31 -2.35 2.07
C GLN A 23 -20.40 -1.68 2.94
N ASP A 24 -21.68 -1.98 2.70
CA ASP A 24 -22.85 -1.29 3.32
C ASP A 24 -22.79 -1.24 4.86
N ALA A 25 -22.14 -2.20 5.50
CA ALA A 25 -21.91 -2.18 6.95
C ALA A 25 -21.13 -0.94 7.44
N LYS A 26 -20.43 -0.24 6.56
CA LYS A 26 -19.69 0.99 6.88
C LYS A 26 -20.50 2.28 6.69
N LEU A 27 -21.73 2.22 6.16
CA LEU A 27 -22.57 3.40 5.95
C LEU A 27 -22.81 4.23 7.23
N PRO A 28 -23.11 3.62 8.40
CA PRO A 28 -23.31 4.38 9.63
C PRO A 28 -22.09 5.18 10.08
N LEU A 29 -20.87 4.77 9.69
CA LEU A 29 -19.64 5.49 10.06
C LEU A 29 -19.59 6.91 9.51
N VAL A 30 -20.24 7.17 8.37
CA VAL A 30 -20.29 8.51 7.76
C VAL A 30 -21.08 9.47 8.66
N ASP A 31 -22.25 9.05 9.14
CA ASP A 31 -23.08 9.86 10.01
C ASP A 31 -22.43 10.06 11.38
N GLU A 32 -21.82 9.01 11.93
CA GLU A 32 -21.08 9.08 13.20
C GLU A 32 -19.92 10.10 13.15
N VAL A 33 -19.17 10.14 12.06
CA VAL A 33 -18.11 11.14 11.87
C VAL A 33 -18.68 12.55 11.82
N ILE A 34 -19.80 12.77 11.13
CA ILE A 34 -20.45 14.09 11.04
C ILE A 34 -20.88 14.57 12.42
N GLU A 35 -21.55 13.74 13.21
CA GLU A 35 -21.98 14.06 14.56
C GLU A 35 -20.81 14.38 15.49
N LEU A 36 -19.75 13.61 15.43
CA LEU A 36 -18.52 13.84 16.19
C LEU A 36 -17.82 15.15 15.77
N ASP A 37 -17.74 15.43 14.47
CA ASP A 37 -17.15 16.66 13.96
C ASP A 37 -17.96 17.90 14.36
N GLU A 38 -19.29 17.83 14.36
CA GLU A 38 -20.14 18.92 14.86
C GLU A 38 -19.91 19.17 16.35
N THR A 39 -19.82 18.10 17.14
CA THR A 39 -19.59 18.21 18.58
C THR A 39 -18.19 18.76 18.88
N TYR A 40 -17.17 18.27 18.15
CA TYR A 40 -15.81 18.80 18.22
C TYR A 40 -15.78 20.31 17.91
N ARG A 41 -16.40 20.74 16.82
CA ARG A 41 -16.42 22.16 16.42
C ARG A 41 -17.12 23.05 17.45
N ARG A 42 -18.22 22.57 18.07
CA ARG A 42 -18.90 23.28 19.16
C ARG A 42 -18.00 23.42 20.40
N SER A 43 -17.35 22.32 20.81
CA SER A 43 -16.40 22.33 21.94
C SER A 43 -15.24 23.27 21.69
N LYS A 44 -14.69 23.24 20.48
CA LYS A 44 -13.60 24.14 20.07
C LYS A 44 -14.01 25.61 20.08
N GLN A 45 -15.20 25.92 19.57
CA GLN A 45 -15.73 27.30 19.59
C GLN A 45 -15.91 27.82 21.01
N GLU A 46 -16.42 26.99 21.93
CA GLU A 46 -16.54 27.33 23.37
C GLU A 46 -15.14 27.55 23.98
N ALA A 47 -14.20 26.66 23.73
CA ALA A 47 -12.81 26.78 24.21
C ALA A 47 -12.13 28.07 23.70
N ASP A 48 -12.27 28.38 22.42
CA ASP A 48 -11.71 29.60 21.81
C ASP A 48 -12.35 30.87 22.39
N SER A 49 -13.65 30.85 22.68
CA SER A 49 -14.36 31.95 23.37
C SER A 49 -13.84 32.17 24.79
N LEU A 50 -13.61 31.07 25.55
CA LEU A 50 -13.02 31.15 26.90
C LEU A 50 -11.58 31.66 26.86
N ARG A 51 -10.75 31.21 25.88
CA ARG A 51 -9.37 31.72 25.69
C ARG A 51 -9.37 33.22 25.40
N ALA A 52 -10.22 33.68 24.48
CA ALA A 52 -10.35 35.10 24.14
C ALA A 52 -10.84 35.94 25.34
N GLY A 53 -11.79 35.42 26.12
CA GLY A 53 -12.33 36.09 27.31
C GLY A 53 -11.32 36.25 28.46
N ARG A 54 -10.36 35.32 28.60
CA ARG A 54 -9.40 35.31 29.70
C ARG A 54 -8.63 36.63 29.87
N ASN A 55 -8.13 37.19 28.78
CA ASN A 55 -7.39 38.44 28.80
C ASN A 55 -8.25 39.62 29.19
N LYS A 56 -9.54 39.65 28.80
CA LYS A 56 -10.49 40.67 29.15
C LYS A 56 -10.81 40.62 30.65
N LEU A 57 -11.07 39.44 31.19
CA LEU A 57 -11.34 39.23 32.63
C LEU A 57 -10.14 39.58 33.49
N SER A 58 -8.92 39.25 33.07
CA SER A 58 -7.68 39.63 33.78
C SER A 58 -7.49 41.16 33.87
N LYS A 59 -7.77 41.89 32.79
CA LYS A 59 -7.74 43.36 32.80
C LYS A 59 -8.83 43.93 33.74
N GLN A 60 -10.03 43.32 33.75
CA GLN A 60 -11.13 43.71 34.60
C GLN A 60 -10.79 43.56 36.10
N ILE A 61 -10.13 42.44 36.48
CA ILE A 61 -9.65 42.24 37.85
C ILE A 61 -8.69 43.37 38.25
N GLY A 62 -7.71 43.72 37.42
CA GLY A 62 -6.77 44.79 37.66
C GLY A 62 -7.47 46.15 37.87
N ALA A 63 -8.45 46.48 37.04
CA ALA A 63 -9.22 47.72 37.14
C ALA A 63 -10.07 47.77 38.41
N LEU A 64 -10.76 46.69 38.79
CA LEU A 64 -11.59 46.61 40.00
C LEU A 64 -10.72 46.70 41.28
N MET A 65 -9.57 46.07 41.30
CA MET A 65 -8.62 46.19 42.41
C MET A 65 -8.10 47.61 42.56
N GLY A 66 -7.76 48.28 41.43
CA GLY A 66 -7.35 49.70 41.46
C GLY A 66 -8.45 50.66 41.96
N GLN A 67 -9.72 50.29 41.79
CA GLN A 67 -10.88 51.04 42.29
C GLN A 67 -11.28 50.68 43.74
N GLY A 68 -10.60 49.76 44.39
CA GLY A 68 -10.91 49.30 45.74
C GLY A 68 -12.14 48.37 45.85
N LYS A 69 -12.71 47.91 44.72
CA LYS A 69 -13.88 47.04 44.62
C LYS A 69 -13.51 45.55 44.77
N ARG A 70 -13.08 45.20 45.98
CA ARG A 70 -12.51 43.87 46.30
C ARG A 70 -13.50 42.71 46.08
N GLU A 71 -14.76 42.88 46.49
CA GLU A 71 -15.78 41.83 46.35
C GLU A 71 -16.09 41.54 44.87
N GLU A 72 -16.23 42.58 44.04
CA GLU A 72 -16.41 42.44 42.59
C GLU A 72 -15.16 41.78 41.92
N ALA A 73 -13.95 42.13 42.36
CA ALA A 73 -12.72 41.52 41.87
C ALA A 73 -12.64 40.03 42.24
N GLU A 74 -13.06 39.62 43.44
CA GLU A 74 -13.11 38.21 43.84
C GLU A 74 -14.16 37.41 43.03
N ALA A 75 -15.31 37.98 42.69
CA ALA A 75 -16.31 37.37 41.84
C ALA A 75 -15.72 37.10 40.43
N VAL A 76 -14.99 38.06 39.86
CA VAL A 76 -14.33 37.90 38.55
C VAL A 76 -13.18 36.87 38.62
N LYS A 77 -12.42 36.80 39.70
CA LYS A 77 -11.38 35.78 39.91
C LYS A 77 -11.99 34.37 39.96
N LYS A 78 -13.16 34.22 40.65
CA LYS A 78 -13.87 32.94 40.66
C LYS A 78 -14.31 32.54 39.25
N GLN A 79 -14.86 33.48 38.49
CA GLN A 79 -15.21 33.25 37.07
C GLN A 79 -14.02 32.82 36.24
N VAL A 80 -12.83 33.43 36.42
CA VAL A 80 -11.59 33.02 35.73
C VAL A 80 -11.19 31.58 36.11
N ALA A 81 -11.31 31.22 37.39
CA ALA A 81 -11.01 29.86 37.85
C ALA A 81 -12.01 28.83 37.28
N ASP A 82 -13.29 29.12 37.25
CA ASP A 82 -14.31 28.25 36.68
C ASP A 82 -14.12 28.10 35.16
N ASN A 83 -13.84 29.20 34.46
CA ASN A 83 -13.49 29.18 33.02
C ASN A 83 -12.23 28.35 32.73
N ALA A 84 -11.21 28.42 33.61
CA ALA A 84 -10.00 27.63 33.44
C ALA A 84 -10.26 26.12 33.58
N LYS A 85 -11.11 25.72 34.54
CA LYS A 85 -11.53 24.32 34.68
C LYS A 85 -12.31 23.86 33.44
N ARG A 86 -13.28 24.66 32.99
CA ARG A 86 -14.07 24.33 31.80
C ARG A 86 -13.22 24.23 30.55
N LEU A 87 -12.23 25.12 30.40
CA LEU A 87 -11.29 25.09 29.29
C LEU A 87 -10.46 23.78 29.28
N ALA A 88 -9.97 23.36 30.45
CA ALA A 88 -9.21 22.10 30.55
C ALA A 88 -10.08 20.86 30.21
N GLU A 89 -11.36 20.87 30.61
CA GLU A 89 -12.31 19.82 30.22
C GLU A 89 -12.54 19.80 28.71
N LEU A 90 -12.73 20.96 28.07
CA LEU A 90 -12.95 21.08 26.64
C LEU A 90 -11.72 20.65 25.85
N GLU A 91 -10.52 21.02 26.27
CA GLU A 91 -9.25 20.61 25.62
C GLU A 91 -9.12 19.08 25.63
N LYS A 92 -9.44 18.42 26.75
CA LYS A 92 -9.45 16.96 26.81
C LYS A 92 -10.50 16.35 25.87
N LEU A 93 -11.70 16.91 25.83
CA LEU A 93 -12.77 16.46 24.92
C LEU A 93 -12.38 16.67 23.45
N GLU A 94 -11.72 17.79 23.11
CA GLU A 94 -11.22 18.01 21.75
C GLU A 94 -10.25 16.92 21.31
N GLU A 95 -9.30 16.51 22.17
CA GLU A 95 -8.38 15.41 21.88
C GLU A 95 -9.11 14.08 21.70
N GLU A 96 -10.07 13.78 22.60
CA GLU A 96 -10.88 12.55 22.51
C GLU A 96 -11.71 12.49 21.21
N TYR A 97 -12.34 13.59 20.81
CA TYR A 97 -13.12 13.65 19.57
C TYR A 97 -12.25 13.52 18.34
N LEU A 98 -11.11 14.20 18.29
CA LEU A 98 -10.16 14.09 17.16
C LEU A 98 -9.64 12.68 16.97
N GLU A 99 -9.30 11.99 18.07
CA GLU A 99 -8.83 10.60 17.98
C GLU A 99 -9.96 9.66 17.52
N LYS A 100 -11.19 9.82 18.03
CA LYS A 100 -12.35 9.03 17.56
C LYS A 100 -12.63 9.26 16.08
N ILE A 101 -12.69 10.53 15.65
CA ILE A 101 -12.89 10.90 14.25
C ILE A 101 -11.81 10.24 13.38
N LYS A 102 -10.54 10.34 13.77
CA LYS A 102 -9.42 9.74 13.03
C LYS A 102 -9.59 8.23 12.89
N LEU A 103 -9.89 7.51 13.98
CA LEU A 103 -10.07 6.06 13.97
C LEU A 103 -11.23 5.61 13.06
N ILE A 104 -12.34 6.36 13.04
CA ILE A 104 -13.47 6.04 12.16
C ILE A 104 -13.13 6.37 10.71
N MET A 105 -12.55 7.54 10.45
CA MET A 105 -12.11 7.96 9.12
C MET A 105 -11.11 6.97 8.48
N MET A 106 -10.30 6.28 9.29
CA MET A 106 -9.39 5.24 8.82
C MET A 106 -10.09 3.95 8.37
N LYS A 107 -11.37 3.75 8.74
CA LYS A 107 -12.21 2.61 8.32
C LYS A 107 -13.04 2.92 7.07
N ILE A 108 -13.26 4.19 6.77
CA ILE A 108 -14.02 4.61 5.59
C ILE A 108 -13.10 4.46 4.36
N PRO A 109 -13.56 3.76 3.30
CA PRO A 109 -12.75 3.54 2.11
C PRO A 109 -12.50 4.84 1.34
N ASN A 110 -11.39 4.88 0.61
CA ASN A 110 -11.08 5.98 -0.30
C ASN A 110 -12.12 6.07 -1.43
N ILE A 111 -12.28 7.25 -2.00
CA ILE A 111 -13.16 7.45 -3.16
C ILE A 111 -12.51 6.82 -4.38
N ILE A 112 -13.19 5.91 -5.04
CA ILE A 112 -12.71 5.26 -6.26
C ILE A 112 -12.77 6.21 -7.45
N ASP A 113 -11.86 6.03 -8.41
CA ASP A 113 -11.88 6.76 -9.67
C ASP A 113 -13.18 6.46 -10.44
N PRO A 114 -13.81 7.46 -11.09
CA PRO A 114 -15.03 7.25 -11.85
C PRO A 114 -14.94 6.21 -12.98
N SER A 115 -13.73 5.92 -13.46
CA SER A 115 -13.50 4.91 -14.50
C SER A 115 -13.48 3.48 -13.97
N VAL A 116 -13.41 3.28 -12.65
CA VAL A 116 -13.37 1.94 -12.04
C VAL A 116 -14.67 1.18 -12.32
N PRO A 117 -14.61 -0.02 -12.90
CA PRO A 117 -15.81 -0.84 -13.13
C PRO A 117 -16.46 -1.24 -11.80
N ILE A 118 -17.78 -1.22 -11.77
CA ILE A 118 -18.54 -1.64 -10.58
C ILE A 118 -18.71 -3.17 -10.66
N GLY A 119 -18.19 -3.87 -9.66
CA GLY A 119 -18.24 -5.33 -9.55
C GLY A 119 -18.00 -5.76 -8.11
N ARG A 120 -18.35 -7.00 -7.76
CA ARG A 120 -18.35 -7.51 -6.37
C ARG A 120 -17.01 -8.06 -5.91
N ASP A 121 -16.31 -8.74 -6.79
CA ASP A 121 -15.08 -9.45 -6.50
C ASP A 121 -14.19 -9.57 -7.75
N ASP A 122 -13.03 -10.20 -7.61
CA ASP A 122 -12.00 -10.37 -8.64
C ASP A 122 -12.51 -11.05 -9.93
N SER A 123 -13.60 -11.85 -9.86
CA SER A 123 -14.20 -12.48 -11.03
C SER A 123 -14.85 -11.49 -12.01
N GLU A 124 -15.14 -10.27 -11.53
CA GLU A 124 -15.73 -9.18 -12.32
C GLU A 124 -14.69 -8.13 -12.75
N ASN A 125 -13.40 -8.41 -12.55
CA ASN A 125 -12.32 -7.58 -13.07
C ASN A 125 -12.32 -7.56 -14.60
N VAL A 126 -12.01 -6.41 -15.20
CA VAL A 126 -12.13 -6.19 -16.64
C VAL A 126 -10.79 -6.28 -17.34
N GLU A 127 -10.67 -7.19 -18.32
CA GLU A 127 -9.47 -7.28 -19.14
C GLU A 127 -9.33 -6.02 -20.00
N VAL A 128 -8.16 -5.35 -19.91
CA VAL A 128 -7.84 -4.13 -20.65
C VAL A 128 -7.04 -4.43 -21.91
N GLN A 129 -5.94 -5.18 -21.75
CA GLN A 129 -5.01 -5.47 -22.84
C GLN A 129 -4.32 -6.83 -22.67
N ARG A 130 -3.88 -7.41 -23.81
CA ARG A 130 -3.00 -8.58 -23.87
C ARG A 130 -1.73 -8.25 -24.62
N TYR A 131 -0.63 -8.87 -24.19
CA TYR A 131 0.68 -8.72 -24.76
C TYR A 131 1.33 -10.08 -24.95
N GLY A 132 1.81 -10.37 -26.16
CA GLY A 132 2.34 -11.67 -26.54
C GLY A 132 1.24 -12.69 -26.80
N GLU A 133 1.58 -13.71 -27.57
CA GLU A 133 0.68 -14.80 -27.93
C GLU A 133 0.82 -15.94 -26.92
N PRO A 134 -0.27 -16.37 -26.26
CA PRO A 134 -0.24 -17.52 -25.38
C PRO A 134 0.07 -18.79 -26.17
N VAL A 135 1.14 -19.48 -25.80
CA VAL A 135 1.53 -20.75 -26.42
C VAL A 135 1.29 -21.88 -25.44
N VAL A 136 0.74 -22.98 -25.94
CA VAL A 136 0.65 -24.26 -25.21
C VAL A 136 1.49 -25.27 -25.99
N PRO A 137 2.62 -25.77 -25.42
CA PRO A 137 3.44 -26.74 -26.09
C PRO A 137 2.71 -28.09 -26.27
N GLU A 138 3.19 -28.94 -27.19
CA GLU A 138 2.58 -30.26 -27.43
C GLU A 138 2.95 -31.28 -26.32
N PHE A 139 3.99 -31.00 -25.52
CA PHE A 139 4.38 -31.84 -24.38
C PHE A 139 3.71 -31.36 -23.07
N GLU A 140 3.58 -32.28 -22.13
CA GLU A 140 3.02 -31.98 -20.80
C GLU A 140 4.02 -31.18 -19.97
N ILE A 141 3.57 -30.03 -19.43
CA ILE A 141 4.35 -29.20 -18.50
C ILE A 141 4.11 -29.70 -17.09
N PRO A 142 5.15 -30.18 -16.37
CA PRO A 142 5.03 -30.58 -14.97
C PRO A 142 4.68 -29.41 -14.05
N TYR A 143 4.26 -29.73 -12.83
CA TYR A 143 4.05 -28.69 -11.80
C TYR A 143 5.37 -27.97 -11.50
N HIS A 144 5.32 -26.67 -11.18
CA HIS A 144 6.55 -25.87 -11.05
C HIS A 144 7.55 -26.43 -10.02
N THR A 145 7.09 -27.05 -8.93
CA THR A 145 8.00 -27.70 -7.96
C THR A 145 8.67 -28.92 -8.55
N GLU A 146 7.96 -29.71 -9.36
CA GLU A 146 8.55 -30.88 -10.05
C GLU A 146 9.62 -30.47 -11.07
N ILE A 147 9.40 -29.34 -11.75
CA ILE A 147 10.43 -28.75 -12.62
C ILE A 147 11.65 -28.38 -11.77
N MET A 148 11.47 -27.65 -10.68
CA MET A 148 12.56 -27.21 -9.81
C MET A 148 13.28 -28.39 -9.14
N GLU A 149 12.57 -29.43 -8.73
CA GLU A 149 13.12 -30.66 -8.14
C GLU A 149 14.05 -31.39 -9.12
N LYS A 150 13.71 -31.44 -10.41
CA LYS A 150 14.60 -32.03 -11.46
C LYS A 150 15.95 -31.32 -11.60
N PHE A 151 16.03 -30.05 -11.18
CA PHE A 151 17.27 -29.28 -11.12
C PHE A 151 17.98 -29.36 -9.76
N ASP A 152 17.51 -30.17 -8.81
CA ASP A 152 17.90 -30.11 -7.38
C ASP A 152 17.79 -28.67 -6.85
N GLY A 153 16.80 -27.93 -7.35
CA GLY A 153 16.69 -26.47 -7.21
C GLY A 153 15.75 -26.00 -6.09
N ILE A 154 15.02 -26.91 -5.44
CA ILE A 154 14.09 -26.58 -4.36
C ILE A 154 14.09 -27.68 -3.29
N ASP A 155 14.02 -27.29 -2.00
CA ASP A 155 13.83 -28.21 -0.87
C ASP A 155 12.75 -27.66 0.08
N LEU A 156 11.55 -28.18 -0.09
CA LEU A 156 10.39 -27.83 0.74
C LEU A 156 10.37 -28.62 2.06
N ASP A 157 10.93 -29.83 2.09
CA ASP A 157 10.92 -30.70 3.26
C ASP A 157 11.87 -30.17 4.34
N SER A 158 13.05 -29.72 3.98
CA SER A 158 13.97 -29.08 4.92
C SER A 158 13.41 -27.73 5.38
N ALA A 159 12.79 -26.94 4.50
CA ALA A 159 12.16 -25.70 4.88
C ALA A 159 11.03 -25.91 5.91
N ARG A 160 10.22 -26.96 5.73
CA ARG A 160 9.17 -27.34 6.68
C ARG A 160 9.71 -27.67 8.07
N LYS A 161 10.87 -28.35 8.13
CA LYS A 161 11.53 -28.68 9.41
C LYS A 161 12.06 -27.44 10.14
N VAL A 162 12.54 -26.45 9.37
CA VAL A 162 13.18 -25.24 9.91
C VAL A 162 12.16 -24.16 10.27
N ALA A 163 11.17 -23.92 9.42
CA ALA A 163 10.30 -22.74 9.50
C ALA A 163 8.79 -23.06 9.39
N GLY A 164 8.42 -24.30 9.08
CA GLY A 164 7.05 -24.71 8.84
C GLY A 164 6.66 -24.66 7.36
N ASN A 165 5.36 -24.81 7.08
CA ASN A 165 4.83 -24.70 5.71
C ASN A 165 4.88 -23.26 5.21
N GLY A 166 4.91 -23.06 3.88
CA GLY A 166 4.94 -21.75 3.26
C GLY A 166 6.32 -21.09 3.23
N PHE A 167 7.39 -21.89 3.41
CA PHE A 167 8.78 -21.51 3.24
C PHE A 167 9.47 -22.46 2.26
N TYR A 168 10.63 -22.06 1.75
CA TYR A 168 11.39 -22.84 0.77
C TYR A 168 12.89 -22.61 0.93
N TYR A 169 13.68 -23.57 0.46
CA TYR A 169 15.05 -23.35 0.04
C TYR A 169 15.10 -23.39 -1.47
N LEU A 170 15.73 -22.40 -2.10
CA LEU A 170 16.13 -22.46 -3.51
C LEU A 170 17.62 -22.77 -3.57
N MET A 171 18.02 -23.59 -4.55
CA MET A 171 19.39 -24.07 -4.69
C MET A 171 19.84 -24.07 -6.16
N GLY A 172 21.13 -24.16 -6.37
CA GLY A 172 21.74 -24.35 -7.70
C GLY A 172 21.30 -23.30 -8.72
N ASP A 173 20.99 -23.77 -9.91
CA ASP A 173 20.61 -22.91 -11.03
C ASP A 173 19.26 -22.21 -10.82
N ILE A 174 18.34 -22.80 -10.05
CA ILE A 174 17.06 -22.15 -9.71
C ILE A 174 17.29 -20.95 -8.78
N ALA A 175 18.14 -21.10 -7.76
CA ALA A 175 18.51 -19.96 -6.89
C ALA A 175 19.25 -18.87 -7.66
N ARG A 176 20.12 -19.26 -8.58
CA ARG A 176 20.82 -18.34 -9.46
C ARG A 176 19.86 -17.59 -10.40
N LEU A 177 18.90 -18.30 -10.99
CA LEU A 177 17.84 -17.71 -11.82
C LEU A 177 17.00 -16.70 -11.03
N HIS A 178 16.59 -17.04 -9.81
CA HIS A 178 15.88 -16.13 -8.91
C HIS A 178 16.67 -14.83 -8.68
N SER A 179 17.96 -14.94 -8.34
CA SER A 179 18.82 -13.78 -8.12
C SER A 179 19.06 -12.97 -9.40
N ALA A 180 19.16 -13.63 -10.54
CA ALA A 180 19.29 -13.01 -11.86
C ALA A 180 18.07 -12.17 -12.22
N ILE A 181 16.86 -12.68 -11.98
CA ILE A 181 15.60 -11.98 -12.22
C ILE A 181 15.52 -10.69 -11.36
N ILE A 182 15.86 -10.76 -10.09
CA ILE A 182 15.90 -9.58 -9.19
C ILE A 182 16.93 -8.56 -9.68
N SER A 183 18.12 -9.00 -10.02
CA SER A 183 19.20 -8.11 -10.48
C SER A 183 18.82 -7.42 -11.79
N TYR A 184 18.25 -8.16 -12.73
CA TYR A 184 17.74 -7.62 -13.98
C TYR A 184 16.62 -6.60 -13.74
N ALA A 185 15.63 -6.93 -12.91
CA ALA A 185 14.51 -6.04 -12.60
C ALA A 185 14.97 -4.73 -11.94
N ARG A 186 15.96 -4.79 -11.05
CA ARG A 186 16.59 -3.60 -10.45
C ARG A 186 17.19 -2.70 -11.53
N ASP A 187 18.04 -3.25 -12.37
CA ASP A 187 18.76 -2.49 -13.40
C ASP A 187 17.80 -1.97 -14.48
N PHE A 188 16.76 -2.73 -14.80
CA PHE A 188 15.68 -2.31 -15.69
C PHE A 188 14.97 -1.05 -15.18
N MET A 189 14.71 -0.95 -13.87
CA MET A 189 14.08 0.22 -13.27
C MET A 189 15.05 1.41 -13.15
N ILE A 190 16.31 1.17 -12.80
CA ILE A 190 17.35 2.22 -12.78
C ILE A 190 17.48 2.85 -14.18
N ASN A 191 17.51 2.04 -15.24
CA ASN A 191 17.58 2.52 -16.62
C ASN A 191 16.34 3.30 -17.07
N ARG A 192 15.22 3.17 -16.35
CA ARG A 192 13.98 3.95 -16.54
C ARG A 192 13.90 5.20 -15.65
N GLY A 193 14.99 5.55 -14.98
CA GLY A 193 15.12 6.78 -14.19
C GLY A 193 14.60 6.68 -12.75
N PHE A 194 14.35 5.46 -12.24
CA PHE A 194 13.99 5.26 -10.85
C PHE A 194 15.25 5.22 -9.96
N THR A 195 15.21 5.92 -8.85
CA THR A 195 16.26 5.86 -7.85
C THR A 195 16.17 4.57 -7.05
N TYR A 196 17.23 3.74 -7.12
CA TYR A 196 17.31 2.52 -6.33
C TYR A 196 17.59 2.84 -4.87
N CYS A 197 16.84 2.24 -3.96
CA CYS A 197 17.06 2.35 -2.52
C CYS A 197 16.90 1.00 -1.81
N ILE A 198 17.59 0.84 -0.70
CA ILE A 198 17.44 -0.28 0.24
C ILE A 198 16.80 0.28 1.51
N PRO A 199 15.51 -0.01 1.77
CA PRO A 199 14.79 0.55 2.89
C PRO A 199 14.97 -0.32 4.16
N PRO A 200 14.58 0.17 5.33
CA PRO A 200 14.37 -0.70 6.51
C PRO A 200 13.34 -1.80 6.24
N PHE A 201 13.61 -3.02 6.69
CA PHE A 201 12.69 -4.16 6.53
C PHE A 201 11.77 -4.36 7.74
N MET A 202 11.91 -3.50 8.74
CA MET A 202 11.02 -3.39 9.89
C MET A 202 10.55 -1.95 10.02
N ILE A 203 9.27 -1.75 10.30
CA ILE A 203 8.63 -0.43 10.38
C ILE A 203 7.77 -0.32 11.64
N ARG A 204 7.60 0.92 12.13
CA ARG A 204 6.76 1.21 13.31
C ARG A 204 5.27 1.14 12.98
N SER A 205 4.45 0.94 14.02
CA SER A 205 2.98 0.89 13.91
C SER A 205 2.38 2.12 13.22
N GLU A 206 2.93 3.31 13.44
CA GLU A 206 2.48 4.53 12.79
C GLU A 206 2.63 4.47 11.26
N VAL A 207 3.74 3.90 10.76
CA VAL A 207 3.94 3.70 9.32
C VAL A 207 2.97 2.64 8.80
N VAL A 208 2.83 1.50 9.51
CA VAL A 208 1.91 0.42 9.11
C VAL A 208 0.49 0.96 8.93
N THR A 209 -0.04 1.65 9.95
CA THR A 209 -1.39 2.24 9.89
C THR A 209 -1.53 3.38 8.89
N GLY A 210 -0.41 3.98 8.49
CA GLY A 210 -0.36 4.98 7.43
C GLY A 210 -0.51 4.40 6.03
N VAL A 211 0.05 3.21 5.77
CA VAL A 211 0.16 2.65 4.42
C VAL A 211 -0.91 1.61 4.08
N MET A 212 -1.59 1.03 5.06
CA MET A 212 -2.62 0.00 4.84
C MET A 212 -3.84 0.15 5.75
N SER A 213 -4.90 -0.60 5.49
CA SER A 213 -6.06 -0.70 6.35
C SER A 213 -5.79 -1.58 7.59
N PHE A 214 -6.61 -1.45 8.62
CA PHE A 214 -6.50 -2.31 9.81
C PHE A 214 -6.73 -3.79 9.50
N ALA A 215 -7.64 -4.10 8.57
CA ALA A 215 -7.93 -5.47 8.16
C ALA A 215 -6.71 -6.10 7.45
N GLU A 216 -6.09 -5.36 6.53
CA GLU A 216 -4.86 -5.81 5.85
C GLU A 216 -3.72 -5.99 6.85
N MET A 217 -3.55 -5.07 7.81
CA MET A 217 -2.54 -5.19 8.86
C MET A 217 -2.69 -6.48 9.66
N GLU A 218 -3.90 -6.82 10.10
CA GLU A 218 -4.19 -8.03 10.87
C GLU A 218 -3.94 -9.31 10.05
N ALA A 219 -4.36 -9.31 8.79
CA ALA A 219 -4.24 -10.46 7.90
C ALA A 219 -2.78 -10.72 7.45
N MET A 220 -1.99 -9.65 7.28
CA MET A 220 -0.69 -9.71 6.61
C MET A 220 0.51 -9.60 7.54
N MET A 221 0.49 -8.68 8.54
CA MET A 221 1.73 -8.21 9.17
C MET A 221 2.20 -9.09 10.33
N TYR A 222 3.49 -9.45 10.34
CA TYR A 222 4.17 -10.01 11.51
C TYR A 222 4.63 -8.89 12.43
N LYS A 223 4.24 -8.94 13.71
CA LYS A 223 4.71 -8.02 14.75
C LYS A 223 5.86 -8.65 15.53
N ILE A 224 6.87 -7.84 15.85
CA ILE A 224 7.95 -8.25 16.74
C ILE A 224 7.45 -8.12 18.20
N GLU A 225 7.56 -9.21 18.96
CA GLU A 225 7.15 -9.22 20.36
C GLU A 225 8.02 -8.30 21.21
N GLY A 226 7.39 -7.48 22.04
CA GLY A 226 8.08 -6.53 22.93
C GLY A 226 8.55 -5.24 22.26
N GLU A 227 8.39 -5.11 20.93
CA GLU A 227 8.84 -3.95 20.16
C GLU A 227 7.67 -3.28 19.41
N ASP A 228 7.78 -1.97 19.15
CA ASP A 228 6.90 -1.28 18.18
C ASP A 228 7.47 -1.43 16.77
N LEU A 229 7.66 -2.68 16.35
CA LEU A 229 8.18 -3.02 15.02
C LEU A 229 7.36 -4.13 14.37
N PHE A 230 7.23 -4.03 13.04
CA PHE A 230 6.56 -4.99 12.18
C PHE A 230 7.46 -5.31 10.98
N LEU A 231 7.53 -6.59 10.60
CA LEU A 231 8.18 -6.98 9.35
C LEU A 231 7.35 -6.47 8.16
N ILE A 232 8.02 -5.93 7.14
CA ILE A 232 7.33 -5.41 5.96
C ILE A 232 6.73 -6.54 5.11
N GLY A 233 5.51 -6.32 4.59
CA GLY A 233 4.89 -7.20 3.58
C GLY A 233 5.26 -6.82 2.14
N THR A 234 5.89 -5.66 1.97
CA THR A 234 6.40 -5.09 0.71
C THR A 234 7.30 -3.90 1.05
N SER A 235 8.29 -3.61 0.21
CA SER A 235 9.13 -2.42 0.39
C SER A 235 8.36 -1.09 0.21
N GLU A 236 7.21 -1.11 -0.47
CA GLU A 236 6.29 0.05 -0.54
C GLU A 236 6.07 0.67 0.84
N HIS A 237 5.78 -0.17 1.85
CA HIS A 237 5.48 0.31 3.19
C HIS A 237 6.60 1.19 3.75
N SER A 238 7.82 0.73 3.62
CA SER A 238 9.00 1.43 4.12
C SER A 238 9.37 2.62 3.24
N MET A 239 9.24 2.49 1.91
CA MET A 239 9.55 3.56 0.97
C MET A 239 8.58 4.75 1.10
N ILE A 240 7.28 4.49 1.28
CA ILE A 240 6.30 5.55 1.55
C ILE A 240 6.52 6.12 2.95
N GLY A 241 6.81 5.25 3.93
CA GLY A 241 7.16 5.65 5.30
C GLY A 241 8.37 6.60 5.40
N LYS A 242 9.29 6.56 4.42
CA LYS A 242 10.42 7.51 4.30
C LYS A 242 9.96 8.97 4.32
N PHE A 243 8.76 9.26 3.88
CA PHE A 243 8.22 10.62 3.75
C PHE A 243 7.32 11.03 4.92
N ILE A 244 7.21 10.22 5.99
CA ILE A 244 6.36 10.56 7.15
C ILE A 244 6.70 11.95 7.71
N ASP A 245 5.66 12.75 8.03
CA ASP A 245 5.77 14.14 8.54
C ASP A 245 6.62 15.08 7.67
N THR A 246 6.77 14.77 6.38
CA THR A 246 7.62 15.55 5.46
C THR A 246 6.80 16.58 4.69
N ILE A 247 7.39 17.77 4.50
CA ILE A 247 6.92 18.79 3.58
C ILE A 247 7.91 18.84 2.40
N ILE A 248 7.50 18.33 1.24
CA ILE A 248 8.33 18.23 0.03
C ILE A 248 8.23 19.55 -0.74
N PRO A 249 9.35 20.20 -1.13
CA PRO A 249 9.33 21.28 -2.11
C PRO A 249 8.73 20.79 -3.44
N GLU A 250 7.85 21.59 -4.05
CA GLU A 250 7.13 21.18 -5.26
C GLU A 250 8.05 20.81 -6.41
N GLU A 251 9.18 21.53 -6.54
CA GLU A 251 10.22 21.28 -7.52
C GLU A 251 10.92 19.94 -7.40
N ASN A 252 10.80 19.28 -6.24
CA ASN A 252 11.38 17.95 -5.98
C ASN A 252 10.41 16.80 -6.34
N LEU A 253 9.27 17.09 -6.90
CA LEU A 253 8.33 16.08 -7.41
C LEU A 253 8.51 15.88 -8.92
N PRO A 254 8.30 14.66 -9.44
CA PRO A 254 7.96 13.44 -8.72
C PRO A 254 9.16 12.81 -8.02
N GLN A 255 8.92 12.08 -6.92
CA GLN A 255 9.87 11.14 -6.34
C GLN A 255 9.59 9.74 -6.91
N THR A 256 10.54 9.18 -7.64
CA THR A 256 10.44 7.85 -8.25
C THR A 256 11.49 6.93 -7.65
N LEU A 257 11.03 5.95 -6.87
CA LEU A 257 11.92 5.02 -6.15
C LEU A 257 11.64 3.58 -6.57
N THR A 258 12.70 2.78 -6.66
CA THR A 258 12.61 1.33 -6.80
C THR A 258 13.42 0.64 -5.72
N SER A 259 12.95 -0.51 -5.25
CA SER A 259 13.56 -1.18 -4.10
C SER A 259 13.40 -2.69 -4.19
N TYR A 260 14.47 -3.38 -3.87
CA TYR A 260 14.44 -4.79 -3.52
C TYR A 260 14.19 -4.95 -2.01
N SER A 261 13.37 -5.91 -1.64
CA SER A 261 13.25 -6.34 -0.24
C SER A 261 12.80 -7.78 -0.11
N PRO A 262 13.14 -8.46 1.01
CA PRO A 262 12.33 -9.55 1.50
C PRO A 262 10.94 -9.01 1.89
N CYS A 263 9.93 -9.87 1.77
CA CYS A 263 8.55 -9.59 2.12
C CYS A 263 8.04 -10.71 3.03
N PHE A 264 7.35 -10.33 4.10
CA PHE A 264 6.85 -11.28 5.10
C PHE A 264 5.34 -11.12 5.23
N ARG A 265 4.58 -12.21 4.98
CA ARG A 265 3.12 -12.19 5.03
C ARG A 265 2.57 -13.38 5.78
N LYS A 266 1.61 -13.14 6.69
CA LYS A 266 0.91 -14.20 7.42
C LYS A 266 0.00 -15.04 6.54
N GLU A 267 -0.46 -14.50 5.42
CA GLU A 267 -1.40 -15.11 4.47
C GLU A 267 -2.65 -15.73 5.16
N LYS A 268 -3.15 -15.05 6.21
CA LYS A 268 -4.35 -15.49 6.93
C LYS A 268 -5.58 -15.45 6.03
N GLY A 269 -6.34 -16.55 6.02
CA GLY A 269 -7.60 -16.66 5.27
C GLY A 269 -7.43 -17.01 3.79
N ALA A 270 -6.20 -17.24 3.35
CA ALA A 270 -5.94 -17.75 2.01
C ALA A 270 -6.16 -19.27 1.98
N HIS A 271 -7.12 -19.71 1.18
CA HIS A 271 -7.43 -21.12 0.96
C HIS A 271 -7.50 -21.40 -0.54
N GLY A 272 -6.93 -22.51 -1.00
CA GLY A 272 -7.03 -22.94 -2.41
C GLY A 272 -6.01 -23.99 -2.82
N ILE A 273 -6.21 -24.56 -4.01
CA ILE A 273 -5.37 -25.64 -4.59
C ILE A 273 -3.90 -25.19 -4.81
N GLU A 274 -3.64 -23.89 -4.86
CA GLU A 274 -2.31 -23.33 -5.11
C GLU A 274 -1.47 -23.07 -3.84
N GLU A 275 -1.88 -23.62 -2.70
CA GLU A 275 -1.09 -23.58 -1.44
C GLU A 275 0.19 -24.42 -1.52
N ARG A 276 0.30 -25.31 -2.51
CA ARG A 276 1.48 -26.14 -2.71
C ARG A 276 2.52 -25.39 -3.55
N GLY A 277 3.77 -25.47 -3.13
CA GLY A 277 4.89 -24.90 -3.86
C GLY A 277 5.21 -23.47 -3.43
N VAL A 278 5.50 -22.57 -4.40
CA VAL A 278 5.98 -21.22 -4.15
C VAL A 278 4.99 -20.11 -4.55
N TYR A 279 3.76 -20.48 -4.89
CA TYR A 279 2.75 -19.49 -5.33
C TYR A 279 2.29 -18.58 -4.18
N ARG A 280 2.04 -19.17 -2.99
CA ARG A 280 1.60 -18.45 -1.80
C ARG A 280 2.44 -18.89 -0.60
N ILE A 281 3.26 -17.98 -0.12
CA ILE A 281 4.33 -18.25 0.86
C ILE A 281 4.46 -17.10 1.86
N HIS A 282 5.00 -17.43 3.05
CA HIS A 282 5.15 -16.47 4.16
C HIS A 282 6.34 -15.54 4.00
N GLN A 283 7.37 -15.97 3.25
CA GLN A 283 8.57 -15.20 2.98
C GLN A 283 8.89 -15.30 1.49
N PHE A 284 9.04 -14.14 0.83
CA PHE A 284 9.47 -14.05 -0.56
C PHE A 284 10.25 -12.76 -0.77
N GLU A 285 10.79 -12.58 -1.96
CA GLU A 285 11.52 -11.40 -2.36
C GLU A 285 10.77 -10.66 -3.46
N LYS A 286 10.92 -9.34 -3.49
CA LYS A 286 10.23 -8.49 -4.45
C LYS A 286 11.07 -7.28 -4.83
N GLN A 287 11.10 -6.96 -6.12
CA GLN A 287 11.47 -5.63 -6.61
C GLN A 287 10.18 -4.82 -6.78
N GLU A 288 10.12 -3.68 -6.14
CA GLU A 288 8.98 -2.78 -6.10
C GLU A 288 9.32 -1.44 -6.73
N MET A 289 8.32 -0.70 -7.19
CA MET A 289 8.43 0.69 -7.60
C MET A 289 7.35 1.53 -6.94
N ILE A 290 7.71 2.74 -6.50
CA ILE A 290 6.77 3.72 -5.97
C ILE A 290 6.95 5.07 -6.65
N VAL A 291 5.88 5.84 -6.68
CA VAL A 291 5.88 7.23 -7.09
C VAL A 291 5.16 8.08 -6.04
N VAL A 292 5.81 9.19 -5.65
CA VAL A 292 5.17 10.26 -4.89
C VAL A 292 5.12 11.46 -5.82
N CYS A 293 3.92 11.93 -6.16
CA CYS A 293 3.73 12.95 -7.21
C CYS A 293 2.64 13.96 -6.86
N LYS A 294 2.48 14.94 -7.75
CA LYS A 294 1.33 15.85 -7.74
C LYS A 294 0.03 15.09 -8.05
N PRO A 295 -1.12 15.52 -7.51
CA PRO A 295 -2.40 14.89 -7.81
C PRO A 295 -2.71 14.78 -9.31
N GLU A 296 -2.45 15.85 -10.07
CA GLU A 296 -2.68 15.92 -11.51
C GLU A 296 -1.81 14.97 -12.35
N ASP A 297 -0.63 14.60 -11.84
CA ASP A 297 0.30 13.71 -12.53
C ASP A 297 0.00 12.22 -12.26
N SER A 298 -0.83 11.91 -11.25
CA SER A 298 -1.02 10.53 -10.82
C SER A 298 -1.64 9.60 -11.88
N PRO A 299 -2.55 10.02 -12.77
CA PRO A 299 -3.04 9.16 -13.84
C PRO A 299 -1.93 8.73 -14.81
N MET A 300 -1.08 9.68 -15.23
CA MET A 300 0.05 9.40 -16.12
C MET A 300 1.08 8.46 -15.46
N TRP A 301 1.37 8.65 -14.16
CA TRP A 301 2.28 7.77 -13.45
C TRP A 301 1.69 6.38 -13.23
N PHE A 302 0.38 6.27 -13.00
CA PHE A 302 -0.31 5.00 -12.91
C PHE A 302 -0.11 4.16 -14.19
N ASP A 303 -0.32 4.77 -15.35
CA ASP A 303 -0.14 4.10 -16.64
C ASP A 303 1.32 3.69 -16.87
N LYS A 304 2.28 4.53 -16.52
CA LYS A 304 3.71 4.19 -16.63
C LYS A 304 4.11 3.04 -15.72
N LEU A 305 3.54 2.97 -14.50
CA LEU A 305 3.93 1.94 -13.54
C LEU A 305 3.50 0.54 -13.99
N TRP A 306 2.24 0.33 -14.38
CA TRP A 306 1.83 -0.99 -14.82
C TRP A 306 2.49 -1.38 -16.16
N GLN A 307 2.72 -0.41 -17.05
CA GLN A 307 3.44 -0.65 -18.30
C GLN A 307 4.88 -1.12 -18.07
N ASN A 308 5.56 -0.61 -17.04
CA ASN A 308 6.91 -1.09 -16.69
C ASN A 308 6.93 -2.59 -16.39
N THR A 309 5.94 -3.11 -15.68
CA THR A 309 5.83 -4.55 -15.40
C THR A 309 5.55 -5.34 -16.67
N VAL A 310 4.61 -4.90 -17.49
CA VAL A 310 4.33 -5.51 -18.79
C VAL A 310 5.58 -5.59 -19.66
N ASP A 311 6.31 -4.48 -19.77
CA ASP A 311 7.52 -4.40 -20.58
C ASP A 311 8.61 -5.36 -20.07
N LEU A 312 8.79 -5.46 -18.74
CA LEU A 312 9.75 -6.40 -18.16
C LEU A 312 9.41 -7.84 -18.53
N PHE A 313 8.15 -8.26 -18.36
CA PHE A 313 7.72 -9.62 -18.73
C PHE A 313 7.88 -9.91 -20.22
N ARG A 314 7.62 -8.92 -21.08
CA ARG A 314 7.82 -9.03 -22.53
C ARG A 314 9.29 -9.25 -22.91
N THR A 315 10.24 -8.62 -22.19
CA THR A 315 11.69 -8.87 -22.44
C THR A 315 12.13 -10.26 -22.03
N LEU A 316 11.30 -10.97 -21.27
CA LEU A 316 11.53 -12.36 -20.85
C LEU A 316 10.67 -13.38 -21.62
N ASP A 317 10.07 -12.94 -22.74
CA ASP A 317 9.25 -13.75 -23.64
C ASP A 317 8.03 -14.41 -22.93
N ILE A 318 7.49 -13.75 -21.91
CA ILE A 318 6.33 -14.22 -21.14
C ILE A 318 5.09 -13.42 -21.55
N PRO A 319 4.05 -14.07 -22.12
CA PRO A 319 2.79 -13.41 -22.43
C PRO A 319 2.08 -12.93 -21.16
N VAL A 320 1.56 -11.72 -21.18
CA VAL A 320 0.84 -11.11 -20.07
C VAL A 320 -0.46 -10.47 -20.52
N ARG A 321 -1.41 -10.32 -19.59
CA ARG A 321 -2.58 -9.47 -19.76
C ARG A 321 -2.71 -8.52 -18.58
N THR A 322 -3.50 -7.47 -18.73
CA THR A 322 -3.84 -6.53 -17.66
C THR A 322 -5.32 -6.56 -17.37
N LEU A 323 -5.66 -6.58 -16.08
CA LEU A 323 -7.04 -6.53 -15.59
C LEU A 323 -7.23 -5.26 -14.76
N GLU A 324 -8.23 -4.45 -15.11
CA GLU A 324 -8.68 -3.37 -14.23
C GLU A 324 -9.53 -3.96 -13.10
N CYS A 325 -9.11 -3.73 -11.86
CA CYS A 325 -9.83 -4.22 -10.69
C CYS A 325 -11.16 -3.48 -10.52
N CYS A 326 -12.23 -4.23 -10.29
CA CYS A 326 -13.53 -3.68 -10.01
C CYS A 326 -13.64 -3.11 -8.58
N SER A 327 -14.69 -2.36 -8.32
CA SER A 327 -14.87 -1.63 -7.06
C SER A 327 -14.86 -2.49 -5.80
N GLY A 328 -15.39 -3.70 -5.85
CA GLY A 328 -15.45 -4.63 -4.72
C GLY A 328 -14.11 -5.33 -4.43
N ASP A 329 -13.25 -5.46 -5.45
CA ASP A 329 -11.91 -6.04 -5.32
C ASP A 329 -10.86 -5.01 -4.82
N LEU A 330 -11.14 -3.71 -4.97
CA LEU A 330 -10.22 -2.67 -4.51
C LEU A 330 -10.11 -2.64 -2.98
N ALA A 331 -8.88 -2.73 -2.44
CA ALA A 331 -8.59 -2.44 -1.04
C ALA A 331 -9.01 -1.02 -0.64
N ASP A 332 -9.23 -0.79 0.65
CA ASP A 332 -9.86 0.45 1.16
C ASP A 332 -9.09 1.74 0.81
N LEU A 333 -7.78 1.68 0.69
CA LEU A 333 -6.98 2.87 0.38
C LEU A 333 -6.85 3.15 -1.11
N LYS A 334 -7.15 2.19 -1.97
CA LYS A 334 -6.95 2.30 -3.42
C LYS A 334 -8.04 3.15 -4.07
N VAL A 335 -7.62 4.04 -4.95
CA VAL A 335 -8.48 4.81 -5.85
C VAL A 335 -8.73 4.02 -7.14
N LYS A 336 -7.69 3.37 -7.65
CA LYS A 336 -7.70 2.57 -8.87
C LYS A 336 -6.59 1.52 -8.80
N SER A 337 -6.82 0.35 -9.40
CA SER A 337 -5.81 -0.71 -9.50
C SER A 337 -5.90 -1.43 -10.84
N ILE A 338 -4.73 -1.84 -11.34
CA ILE A 338 -4.59 -2.76 -12.48
C ILE A 338 -3.69 -3.90 -12.06
N ASP A 339 -4.16 -5.13 -12.23
CA ASP A 339 -3.35 -6.32 -12.06
C ASP A 339 -2.69 -6.70 -13.37
N VAL A 340 -1.44 -7.14 -13.29
CA VAL A 340 -0.71 -7.76 -14.40
C VAL A 340 -0.69 -9.26 -14.14
N GLU A 341 -1.18 -10.02 -15.11
CA GLU A 341 -1.23 -11.47 -15.06
C GLU A 341 -0.35 -12.07 -16.14
N ALA A 342 0.41 -13.12 -15.79
CA ALA A 342 1.23 -13.88 -16.71
C ALA A 342 0.53 -15.16 -17.17
N TRP A 343 0.81 -15.58 -18.40
CA TRP A 343 0.30 -16.82 -18.97
C TRP A 343 0.93 -18.05 -18.31
N SER A 344 0.10 -18.99 -17.92
CA SER A 344 0.50 -20.35 -17.52
C SER A 344 0.10 -21.33 -18.61
N PRO A 345 1.05 -21.83 -19.44
CA PRO A 345 0.73 -22.84 -20.45
C PRO A 345 0.28 -24.16 -19.84
N ARG A 346 0.74 -24.50 -18.63
CA ARG A 346 0.30 -25.68 -17.89
C ARG A 346 -1.19 -25.60 -17.50
N GLN A 347 -1.61 -24.46 -16.94
CA GLN A 347 -2.98 -24.24 -16.49
C GLN A 347 -3.91 -23.76 -17.63
N LYS A 348 -3.34 -23.33 -18.76
CA LYS A 348 -4.04 -22.69 -19.88
C LYS A 348 -4.86 -21.48 -19.43
N LYS A 349 -4.31 -20.72 -18.48
CA LYS A 349 -4.91 -19.50 -17.93
C LYS A 349 -3.83 -18.49 -17.51
N TYR A 350 -4.25 -17.27 -17.30
CA TYR A 350 -3.41 -16.22 -16.70
C TYR A 350 -3.52 -16.27 -15.18
N PHE A 351 -2.48 -15.82 -14.49
CA PHE A 351 -2.46 -15.64 -13.03
C PHE A 351 -1.69 -14.37 -12.65
N GLU A 352 -2.08 -13.76 -11.54
CA GLU A 352 -1.53 -12.49 -11.07
C GLU A 352 -0.04 -12.60 -10.72
N VAL A 353 0.76 -11.69 -11.28
CA VAL A 353 2.20 -11.54 -11.03
C VAL A 353 2.58 -10.15 -10.51
N GLY A 354 1.67 -9.20 -10.54
CA GLY A 354 1.85 -7.86 -10.03
C GLY A 354 0.55 -7.08 -9.96
N SER A 355 0.47 -6.12 -9.06
CA SER A 355 -0.68 -5.25 -8.89
C SER A 355 -0.22 -3.81 -8.78
N CYS A 356 -0.64 -2.98 -9.73
CA CYS A 356 -0.40 -1.54 -9.76
C CYS A 356 -1.53 -0.82 -9.04
N SER A 357 -1.19 0.09 -8.13
CA SER A 357 -2.17 0.81 -7.33
C SER A 357 -1.94 2.31 -7.33
N ASN A 358 -3.01 3.07 -7.52
CA ASN A 358 -3.09 4.49 -7.21
C ASN A 358 -3.85 4.63 -5.88
N LEU A 359 -3.20 5.19 -4.86
CA LEU A 359 -3.77 5.41 -3.53
C LEU A 359 -4.32 6.84 -3.36
N GLY A 360 -4.19 7.70 -4.39
CA GLY A 360 -4.50 9.11 -4.25
C GLY A 360 -3.74 9.71 -3.08
N ASP A 361 -4.40 10.54 -2.29
CA ASP A 361 -3.82 11.18 -1.10
C ASP A 361 -4.02 10.40 0.22
N ALA A 362 -4.56 9.17 0.15
CA ALA A 362 -4.93 8.42 1.36
C ALA A 362 -3.77 8.15 2.30
N GLN A 363 -2.64 7.68 1.79
CA GLN A 363 -1.43 7.44 2.58
C GLN A 363 -0.79 8.76 3.00
N ALA A 364 -0.75 9.74 2.11
CA ALA A 364 -0.18 11.05 2.38
C ALA A 364 -0.89 11.77 3.53
N ARG A 365 -2.23 11.68 3.60
CA ARG A 365 -3.01 12.24 4.73
C ARG A 365 -2.71 11.54 6.05
N ARG A 366 -2.60 10.21 6.04
CA ARG A 366 -2.29 9.43 7.24
C ARG A 366 -0.88 9.69 7.76
N LEU A 367 0.10 9.78 6.84
CA LEU A 367 1.52 9.99 7.14
C LEU A 367 1.94 11.47 7.11
N LYS A 368 1.00 12.40 6.86
CA LYS A 368 1.22 13.86 6.80
C LYS A 368 2.26 14.27 5.77
N ILE A 369 2.26 13.61 4.60
CA ILE A 369 3.16 13.93 3.47
C ILE A 369 2.54 15.08 2.67
N ARG A 370 3.12 16.25 2.76
CA ARG A 370 2.60 17.48 2.14
C ARG A 370 3.59 18.07 1.15
N VAL A 371 3.09 18.87 0.24
CA VAL A 371 3.88 19.66 -0.70
C VAL A 371 3.81 21.11 -0.29
N ASN A 372 4.93 21.81 -0.40
CA ASN A 372 5.00 23.26 -0.27
C ASN A 372 5.02 23.88 -1.67
N ALA A 373 3.87 24.39 -2.11
CA ALA A 373 3.70 25.10 -3.38
C ALA A 373 3.52 26.61 -3.18
N LYS A 374 3.61 27.39 -4.25
CA LYS A 374 3.44 28.84 -4.20
C LYS A 374 2.07 29.26 -3.67
N ASP A 375 1.04 28.51 -4.03
CA ASP A 375 -0.36 28.81 -3.67
C ASP A 375 -0.83 28.14 -2.39
N GLY A 376 0.10 27.53 -1.63
CA GLY A 376 -0.20 26.87 -0.36
C GLY A 376 0.31 25.44 -0.26
N LYS A 377 -0.18 24.71 0.75
CA LYS A 377 0.20 23.32 0.98
C LYS A 377 -0.90 22.37 0.56
N TYR A 378 -0.53 21.26 -0.10
CA TYR A 378 -1.44 20.17 -0.45
C TYR A 378 -0.82 18.81 -0.13
N PHE A 379 -1.62 17.74 -0.17
CA PHE A 379 -1.15 16.35 0.00
C PHE A 379 -0.70 15.78 -1.34
N THR A 380 0.39 15.01 -1.33
CA THR A 380 0.83 14.24 -2.50
C THR A 380 -0.14 13.12 -2.83
N HIS A 381 -0.09 12.63 -4.07
CA HIS A 381 -0.56 11.29 -4.40
C HIS A 381 0.58 10.28 -4.30
N THR A 382 0.25 9.04 -3.93
CA THR A 382 1.18 7.92 -3.85
C THR A 382 0.70 6.78 -4.73
N LEU A 383 1.64 6.15 -5.44
CA LEU A 383 1.40 5.03 -6.32
C LEU A 383 2.46 3.97 -6.10
N ASN A 384 2.11 2.72 -6.34
CA ASN A 384 3.05 1.61 -6.29
C ASN A 384 2.74 0.56 -7.36
N ASN A 385 3.73 -0.23 -7.70
CA ASN A 385 3.55 -1.44 -8.48
C ASN A 385 4.70 -2.42 -8.23
N THR A 386 4.39 -3.69 -8.31
CA THR A 386 5.39 -4.76 -8.35
C THR A 386 6.13 -4.73 -9.69
N VAL A 387 7.45 -4.56 -9.66
CA VAL A 387 8.28 -4.79 -10.84
C VAL A 387 8.32 -6.29 -11.13
N VAL A 388 8.72 -7.06 -10.12
CA VAL A 388 8.72 -8.53 -10.15
C VAL A 388 8.73 -9.10 -8.73
N ALA A 389 7.98 -10.19 -8.54
CA ALA A 389 8.06 -11.05 -7.36
C ALA A 389 8.50 -12.45 -7.84
N PRO A 390 9.77 -12.82 -7.64
CA PRO A 390 10.35 -14.03 -8.25
C PRO A 390 9.58 -15.32 -8.02
N PRO A 391 8.93 -15.60 -6.87
CA PRO A 391 8.21 -16.85 -6.71
C PRO A 391 7.15 -17.07 -7.79
N ARG A 392 6.27 -16.09 -8.01
CA ARG A 392 5.27 -16.15 -9.10
C ARG A 392 5.92 -15.99 -10.48
N MET A 393 6.92 -15.13 -10.59
CA MET A 393 7.70 -15.00 -11.82
C MET A 393 8.40 -16.31 -12.17
N LEU A 394 8.99 -17.05 -11.22
CA LEU A 394 9.62 -18.34 -11.49
C LEU A 394 8.63 -19.35 -12.05
N ILE A 395 7.39 -19.39 -11.55
CA ILE A 395 6.35 -20.24 -12.10
C ILE A 395 6.12 -19.90 -13.58
N ALA A 396 5.83 -18.63 -13.88
CA ALA A 396 5.60 -18.17 -15.25
C ALA A 396 6.82 -18.39 -16.12
N PHE A 397 8.03 -18.10 -15.62
CA PHE A 397 9.28 -18.24 -16.34
C PHE A 397 9.56 -19.70 -16.72
N LEU A 398 9.50 -20.60 -15.74
CA LEU A 398 9.77 -22.02 -15.95
C LEU A 398 8.76 -22.64 -16.92
N GLU A 399 7.47 -22.37 -16.75
CA GLU A 399 6.43 -22.91 -17.61
C GLU A 399 6.52 -22.42 -19.07
N ASN A 400 6.91 -21.15 -19.30
CA ASN A 400 7.00 -20.56 -20.65
C ASN A 400 8.34 -20.84 -21.35
N ASN A 401 9.40 -21.19 -20.61
CA ASN A 401 10.74 -21.40 -21.14
C ASN A 401 11.22 -22.85 -21.07
N LEU A 402 10.37 -23.78 -20.60
CA LEU A 402 10.67 -25.21 -20.54
C LEU A 402 10.70 -25.82 -21.95
N ASN A 403 11.68 -26.67 -22.21
CA ASN A 403 11.76 -27.49 -23.41
C ASN A 403 11.33 -28.94 -23.13
N GLU A 404 10.98 -29.69 -24.15
CA GLU A 404 10.60 -31.11 -24.07
C GLU A 404 11.67 -31.99 -23.41
N ASP A 405 12.96 -31.65 -23.61
CA ASP A 405 14.10 -32.34 -22.97
C ASP A 405 14.30 -31.99 -21.49
N GLY A 406 13.44 -31.19 -20.93
CA GLY A 406 13.49 -30.73 -19.53
C GLY A 406 14.42 -29.54 -19.28
N SER A 407 15.18 -29.09 -20.30
CA SER A 407 16.01 -27.89 -20.17
C SER A 407 15.14 -26.61 -20.16
N VAL A 408 15.68 -25.50 -19.62
CA VAL A 408 14.98 -24.21 -19.57
C VAL A 408 15.81 -23.16 -20.32
N ASN A 409 15.19 -22.50 -21.28
CA ASN A 409 15.81 -21.41 -22.04
C ASN A 409 15.98 -20.18 -21.14
N ILE A 410 17.09 -19.45 -21.38
CA ILE A 410 17.34 -18.17 -20.73
C ILE A 410 17.21 -17.05 -21.78
N PRO A 411 16.18 -16.21 -21.70
CA PRO A 411 15.99 -15.09 -22.62
C PRO A 411 17.21 -14.16 -22.67
N VAL A 412 17.43 -13.52 -23.81
CA VAL A 412 18.63 -12.70 -24.08
C VAL A 412 18.82 -11.61 -22.99
N ALA A 413 17.74 -10.98 -22.55
CA ALA A 413 17.78 -9.94 -21.53
C ALA A 413 18.34 -10.43 -20.18
N LEU A 414 18.18 -11.73 -19.86
CA LEU A 414 18.59 -12.30 -18.58
C LEU A 414 19.98 -12.97 -18.64
N GLN A 415 20.49 -13.30 -19.84
CA GLN A 415 21.78 -13.98 -20.01
C GLN A 415 22.97 -13.29 -19.34
N PRO A 416 23.10 -11.94 -19.36
CA PRO A 416 24.19 -11.26 -18.66
C PRO A 416 24.20 -11.54 -17.15
N TYR A 417 23.02 -11.70 -16.54
CA TYR A 417 22.83 -12.01 -15.12
C TYR A 417 23.02 -13.49 -14.78
N MET A 418 23.03 -14.35 -15.83
CA MET A 418 23.30 -15.78 -15.76
C MET A 418 24.70 -16.14 -16.28
N GLY A 419 25.63 -15.15 -16.33
CA GLY A 419 27.01 -15.36 -16.77
C GLY A 419 27.12 -15.79 -18.25
N GLY A 420 26.20 -15.35 -19.12
CA GLY A 420 26.13 -15.67 -20.53
C GLY A 420 25.47 -17.03 -20.83
N THR A 421 24.93 -17.70 -19.82
CA THR A 421 24.21 -18.97 -19.99
C THR A 421 22.95 -18.76 -20.83
N THR A 422 22.79 -19.52 -21.89
CA THR A 422 21.62 -19.46 -22.79
C THR A 422 20.56 -20.49 -22.46
N LYS A 423 20.91 -21.54 -21.73
CA LYS A 423 20.03 -22.64 -21.34
C LYS A 423 20.57 -23.32 -20.07
N ILE A 424 19.71 -23.68 -19.14
CA ILE A 424 20.05 -24.54 -18.01
C ILE A 424 19.51 -25.94 -18.23
N PHE A 425 20.26 -26.94 -17.76
CA PHE A 425 19.99 -28.36 -18.00
C PHE A 425 19.73 -29.08 -16.67
N VAL A 426 18.83 -30.05 -16.72
CA VAL A 426 18.64 -31.00 -15.62
C VAL A 426 19.96 -31.72 -15.38
N LYS A 427 20.33 -31.93 -14.12
CA LYS A 427 21.55 -32.62 -13.70
C LYS A 427 21.42 -34.13 -13.81
#